data_13ac1f1efaa6cc44d2ccfca92920d247
#
_entry.id   13ac1f1efaa6cc44d2ccfca92920d247
#
_cell.length_a   1.000
_cell.length_b   1.000
_cell.length_c   1.000
_cell.angle_alpha   90.00
_cell.angle_beta   90.00
_cell.angle_gamma   90.00
#
_symmetry.space_group_name_H-M   'P 1'
#
loop_
_entity.id
_entity.type
_entity.pdbx_description
1 polymer ?
#
loop_
_entity_poly.entity_id
_entity_poly.type
_entity_poly.pdbx_seq_one_letter_code
_entity_poly.pdbx_strand_id
1 'polypeptide(L)'
;LVLARALAWQSEVILSTPCCHHELNHALDCPELDGIAEYSMLRQKLCDAATDAMRLMLLSSHGYRTEALELIDPEETPKNIMLRAVYDPRMSRAARERAHERYEAAVRFFLRSEGAAQETFLARGR
;
A
#
# COMPACT_ATOMS: atom_id res chain seq x y z
N LEU A 1 0.67 1.80 -11.21
CA LEU A 1 1.53 1.76 -12.41
C LEU A 1 2.99 2.12 -12.10
N VAL A 2 3.25 3.19 -11.34
CA VAL A 2 4.62 3.62 -11.00
C VAL A 2 5.38 2.56 -10.21
N LEU A 3 4.78 2.01 -9.16
CA LEU A 3 5.43 0.98 -8.33
C LEU A 3 5.68 -0.32 -9.10
N ALA A 4 4.73 -0.75 -9.93
CA ALA A 4 4.91 -1.94 -10.76
C ALA A 4 6.06 -1.78 -11.76
N ARG A 5 6.22 -0.59 -12.36
CA ARG A 5 7.34 -0.28 -13.24
C ARG A 5 8.67 -0.22 -12.50
N ALA A 6 8.69 0.41 -11.32
CA ALA A 6 9.89 0.47 -10.50
C ALA A 6 10.38 -0.94 -10.10
N LEU A 7 9.46 -1.84 -9.76
CA LEU A 7 9.77 -3.25 -9.50
C LEU A 7 10.30 -3.96 -10.77
N ALA A 8 9.65 -3.76 -11.92
CA ALA A 8 10.09 -4.34 -13.19
C ALA A 8 11.47 -3.85 -13.62
N TRP A 9 11.81 -2.60 -13.32
CA TRP A 9 13.13 -2.01 -13.59
C TRP A 9 14.17 -2.34 -12.52
N GLN A 10 13.80 -3.05 -11.47
CA GLN A 10 14.68 -3.36 -10.33
C GLN A 10 15.35 -2.11 -9.75
N SER A 11 14.57 -1.04 -9.60
CA SER A 11 15.06 0.23 -9.07
C SER A 11 15.64 0.03 -7.67
N GLU A 12 16.83 0.59 -7.41
CA GLU A 12 17.47 0.50 -6.09
C GLU A 12 16.73 1.30 -5.02
N VAL A 13 16.15 2.42 -5.42
CA VAL A 13 15.39 3.31 -4.54
C VAL A 13 14.06 3.68 -5.21
N ILE A 14 13.00 3.58 -4.46
CA ILE A 14 11.66 4.00 -4.87
C ILE A 14 11.16 5.05 -3.88
N LEU A 15 10.82 6.22 -4.39
CA LEU A 15 10.14 7.28 -3.65
C LEU A 15 8.80 7.55 -4.34
N SER A 16 7.74 7.54 -3.59
CA SER A 16 6.40 7.77 -4.12
C SER A 16 5.56 8.57 -3.14
N THR A 17 4.87 9.58 -3.66
CA THR A 17 3.85 10.34 -2.94
C THR A 17 2.48 10.02 -3.53
N PRO A 18 1.87 8.90 -3.13
CA PRO A 18 0.62 8.46 -3.72
C PRO A 18 -0.52 9.44 -3.40
N CYS A 19 -1.25 9.86 -4.41
CA CYS A 19 -2.26 10.92 -4.26
C CYS A 19 -3.72 10.46 -4.45
N CYS A 20 -3.96 9.25 -4.92
CA CYS A 20 -5.33 8.76 -5.17
C CYS A 20 -5.49 7.32 -4.68
N HIS A 21 -6.44 7.13 -3.76
CA HIS A 21 -6.75 5.83 -3.14
C HIS A 21 -8.24 5.48 -3.25
N HIS A 22 -8.91 5.97 -4.30
CA HIS A 22 -10.33 5.75 -4.50
C HIS A 22 -10.70 4.28 -4.70
N GLU A 23 -9.78 3.47 -5.22
CA GLU A 23 -10.06 2.05 -5.51
C GLU A 23 -10.41 1.26 -4.25
N LEU A 24 -9.63 1.40 -3.17
CA LEU A 24 -9.95 0.71 -1.91
C LEU A 24 -11.24 1.24 -1.30
N ASN A 25 -11.51 2.54 -1.39
CA ASN A 25 -12.73 3.12 -0.86
C ASN A 25 -13.99 2.50 -1.50
N HIS A 26 -13.95 2.23 -2.81
CA HIS A 26 -15.04 1.56 -3.51
C HIS A 26 -15.08 0.05 -3.30
N ALA A 27 -13.93 -0.58 -3.10
CA ALA A 27 -13.79 -2.02 -2.99
C ALA A 27 -13.83 -2.55 -1.54
N LEU A 28 -13.83 -1.66 -0.55
CA LEU A 28 -13.81 -2.03 0.86
C LEU A 28 -15.00 -2.92 1.22
N ASP A 29 -14.72 -4.13 1.62
CA ASP A 29 -15.68 -5.11 2.10
C ASP A 29 -15.16 -5.70 3.42
N CYS A 30 -15.42 -4.99 4.50
CA CYS A 30 -14.97 -5.36 5.84
C CYS A 30 -16.02 -4.93 6.87
N PRO A 31 -17.01 -5.79 7.17
CA PRO A 31 -18.09 -5.48 8.11
C PRO A 31 -17.60 -5.07 9.49
N GLU A 32 -16.45 -5.56 9.93
CA GLU A 32 -15.86 -5.20 11.23
C GLU A 32 -15.47 -3.74 11.31
N LEU A 33 -15.31 -3.05 10.16
CA LEU A 33 -14.96 -1.65 10.06
C LEU A 33 -16.16 -0.74 9.75
N ASP A 34 -17.38 -1.28 9.68
CA ASP A 34 -18.57 -0.51 9.30
C ASP A 34 -18.78 0.72 10.19
N GLY A 35 -18.49 0.62 11.49
CA GLY A 35 -18.58 1.74 12.41
C GLY A 35 -17.65 2.92 12.09
N ILE A 36 -16.52 2.66 11.41
CA ILE A 36 -15.61 3.70 10.91
C ILE A 36 -16.01 4.11 9.49
N ALA A 37 -16.36 3.14 8.67
CA ALA A 37 -16.69 3.34 7.26
C ALA A 37 -18.00 4.13 7.04
N GLU A 38 -18.87 4.20 8.04
CA GLU A 38 -20.07 5.03 8.07
C GLU A 38 -19.77 6.52 7.90
N TYR A 39 -18.62 6.97 8.43
CA TYR A 39 -18.20 8.36 8.33
C TYR A 39 -17.27 8.54 7.13
N SER A 40 -17.73 9.21 6.09
CA SER A 40 -17.05 9.29 4.78
C SER A 40 -15.60 9.80 4.88
N MET A 41 -15.34 10.80 5.72
CA MET A 41 -13.98 11.32 5.93
C MET A 41 -13.07 10.30 6.63
N LEU A 42 -13.57 9.60 7.64
CA LEU A 42 -12.80 8.57 8.35
C LEU A 42 -12.58 7.35 7.47
N ARG A 43 -13.59 6.95 6.70
CA ARG A 43 -13.47 5.89 5.69
C ARG A 43 -12.37 6.21 4.70
N GLN A 44 -12.31 7.44 4.18
CA GLN A 44 -11.27 7.85 3.24
C GLN A 44 -9.88 7.76 3.86
N LYS A 45 -9.69 8.28 5.07
CA LYS A 45 -8.40 8.22 5.78
C LYS A 45 -7.96 6.78 6.05
N LEU A 46 -8.89 5.92 6.46
CA LEU A 46 -8.64 4.49 6.67
C LEU A 46 -8.19 3.82 5.37
N CYS A 47 -8.90 4.07 4.28
CA CYS A 47 -8.59 3.48 2.98
C CYS A 47 -7.24 3.98 2.44
N ASP A 48 -6.91 5.25 2.63
CA ASP A 48 -5.61 5.82 2.26
C ASP A 48 -4.48 5.14 3.03
N ALA A 49 -4.60 5.04 4.36
CA ALA A 49 -3.60 4.39 5.20
C ALA A 49 -3.45 2.90 4.88
N ALA A 50 -4.54 2.18 4.71
CA ALA A 50 -4.54 0.76 4.38
C ALA A 50 -3.90 0.49 3.01
N THR A 51 -4.21 1.31 2.01
CA THR A 51 -3.62 1.19 0.67
C THR A 51 -2.11 1.39 0.70
N ASP A 52 -1.63 2.42 1.39
CA ASP A 52 -0.21 2.70 1.51
C ASP A 52 0.51 1.59 2.28
N ALA A 53 -0.08 1.09 3.35
CA ALA A 53 0.46 -0.04 4.11
C ALA A 53 0.58 -1.30 3.24
N MET A 54 -0.44 -1.63 2.45
CA MET A 54 -0.41 -2.78 1.54
C MET A 54 0.66 -2.62 0.45
N ARG A 55 0.85 -1.42 -0.09
CA ARG A 55 1.94 -1.12 -1.04
C ARG A 55 3.31 -1.35 -0.42
N LEU A 56 3.52 -0.88 0.82
CA LEU A 56 4.78 -1.11 1.53
C LEU A 56 5.03 -2.59 1.83
N MET A 57 4.02 -3.34 2.26
CA MET A 57 4.13 -4.79 2.47
C MET A 57 4.52 -5.51 1.19
N LEU A 58 3.94 -5.13 0.07
CA LEU A 58 4.23 -5.74 -1.22
C LEU A 58 5.66 -5.41 -1.70
N LEU A 59 6.11 -4.17 -1.53
CA LEU A 59 7.51 -3.80 -1.80
C LEU A 59 8.47 -4.59 -0.90
N SER A 60 8.13 -4.78 0.37
CA SER A 60 8.93 -5.62 1.28
C SER A 60 9.01 -7.07 0.82
N SER A 61 7.93 -7.62 0.27
CA SER A 61 7.94 -8.98 -0.28
C SER A 61 8.87 -9.14 -1.49
N HIS A 62 9.21 -8.06 -2.16
CA HIS A 62 10.18 -8.01 -3.27
C HIS A 62 11.61 -7.65 -2.84
N GLY A 63 11.88 -7.58 -1.54
CA GLY A 63 13.22 -7.38 -1.01
C GLY A 63 13.58 -5.92 -0.71
N TYR A 64 12.60 -5.04 -0.58
CA TYR A 64 12.83 -3.64 -0.22
C TYR A 64 12.65 -3.42 1.28
N ARG A 65 13.52 -2.63 1.88
CA ARG A 65 13.25 -2.00 3.18
C ARG A 65 12.36 -0.80 2.95
N THR A 66 11.26 -0.73 3.67
CA THR A 66 10.18 0.21 3.42
C THR A 66 9.91 1.09 4.62
N GLU A 67 9.58 2.34 4.35
CA GLU A 67 9.21 3.35 5.33
C GLU A 67 8.08 4.22 4.80
N ALA A 68 7.18 4.64 5.69
CA ALA A 68 6.25 5.73 5.44
C ALA A 68 6.77 6.97 6.17
N LEU A 69 6.97 8.05 5.44
CA LEU A 69 7.52 9.30 5.96
C LEU A 69 6.47 10.41 5.85
N GLU A 70 6.37 11.23 6.86
CA GLU A 70 5.57 12.44 6.82
C GLU A 70 6.40 13.60 6.27
N LEU A 71 5.90 14.26 5.25
CA LEU A 71 6.53 15.46 4.70
C LEU A 71 6.25 16.66 5.59
N ILE A 72 7.26 17.53 5.81
CA ILE A 72 7.28 18.52 6.88
C ILE A 72 6.40 19.76 6.65
N ASP A 73 5.71 19.87 5.52
CA ASP A 73 4.83 21.02 5.28
C ASP A 73 3.35 20.61 5.22
N PRO A 74 2.67 20.56 6.38
CA PRO A 74 1.26 20.19 6.43
C PRO A 74 0.31 21.27 5.89
N GLU A 75 0.77 22.51 5.68
CA GLU A 75 -0.10 23.61 5.27
C GLU A 75 -0.40 23.62 3.77
N GLU A 76 0.47 23.07 2.94
CA GLU A 76 0.34 23.14 1.49
C GLU A 76 -0.21 21.86 0.83
N THR A 77 -0.18 20.70 1.49
CA THR A 77 -0.66 19.44 0.90
C THR A 77 -1.50 18.62 1.88
N PRO A 78 -2.77 18.30 1.56
CA PRO A 78 -3.60 17.42 2.38
C PRO A 78 -3.09 15.97 2.44
N LYS A 79 -2.12 15.61 1.62
CA LYS A 79 -1.49 14.28 1.56
C LYS A 79 0.02 14.43 1.62
N ASN A 80 0.54 14.41 2.85
CA ASN A 80 1.93 14.63 3.17
C ASN A 80 2.72 13.35 3.47
N ILE A 81 2.26 12.20 2.98
CA ILE A 81 2.93 10.91 3.17
C ILE A 81 3.75 10.56 1.94
N MET A 82 5.00 10.24 2.16
CA MET A 82 5.90 9.68 1.16
C MET A 82 6.23 8.23 1.51
N LEU A 83 6.08 7.34 0.56
CA LEU A 83 6.54 5.97 0.65
C LEU A 83 7.98 5.89 0.12
N ARG A 84 8.86 5.37 0.96
CA ARG A 84 10.26 5.12 0.62
C ARG A 84 10.53 3.63 0.66
N ALA A 85 11.15 3.12 -0.37
CA ALA A 85 11.63 1.75 -0.43
C ALA A 85 13.06 1.70 -0.97
N VAL A 86 13.94 0.97 -0.29
CA VAL A 86 15.34 0.79 -0.69
C VAL A 86 15.60 -0.71 -0.82
N TYR A 87 16.09 -1.12 -1.98
CA TYR A 87 16.42 -2.53 -2.21
C TYR A 87 17.52 -3.01 -1.26
N ASP A 88 17.25 -4.12 -0.57
CA ASP A 88 18.21 -4.74 0.34
C ASP A 88 18.52 -6.17 -0.10
N PRO A 89 19.67 -6.39 -0.77
CA PRO A 89 20.06 -7.72 -1.23
C PRO A 89 20.33 -8.71 -0.09
N ARG A 90 20.47 -8.22 1.15
CA ARG A 90 20.66 -9.07 2.34
C ARG A 90 19.36 -9.49 3.00
N MET A 91 18.22 -8.96 2.55
CA MET A 91 16.94 -9.37 3.10
C MET A 91 16.72 -10.86 2.90
N SER A 92 16.50 -11.60 3.97
CA SER A 92 16.31 -13.05 3.92
C SER A 92 15.02 -13.43 3.17
N ARG A 93 15.03 -14.63 2.59
CA ARG A 93 13.83 -15.19 1.98
C ARG A 93 12.67 -15.26 2.98
N ALA A 94 12.94 -15.68 4.22
CA ALA A 94 11.92 -15.75 5.26
C ALA A 94 11.30 -14.38 5.57
N ALA A 95 12.08 -13.29 5.54
CA ALA A 95 11.56 -11.94 5.72
C ALA A 95 10.64 -11.51 4.57
N ARG A 96 11.00 -11.84 3.33
CA ARG A 96 10.17 -11.58 2.14
C ARG A 96 8.86 -12.37 2.19
N GLU A 97 8.92 -13.64 2.56
CA GLU A 97 7.74 -14.51 2.71
C GLU A 97 6.78 -13.97 3.78
N ARG A 98 7.31 -13.57 4.94
CA ARG A 98 6.48 -12.93 5.99
C ARG A 98 5.81 -11.64 5.52
N ALA A 99 6.52 -10.82 4.75
CA ALA A 99 5.93 -9.60 4.17
C ALA A 99 4.82 -9.93 3.18
N HIS A 100 5.00 -10.96 2.37
CA HIS A 100 3.98 -11.45 1.43
C HIS A 100 2.74 -11.98 2.15
N GLU A 101 2.93 -12.79 3.18
CA GLU A 101 1.83 -13.31 4.01
C GLU A 101 1.02 -12.17 4.66
N ARG A 102 1.70 -11.14 5.16
CA ARG A 102 1.04 -9.95 5.73
C ARG A 102 0.24 -9.19 4.67
N TYR A 103 0.81 -9.04 3.48
CA TYR A 103 0.10 -8.42 2.35
C TYR A 103 -1.17 -9.19 2.00
N GLU A 104 -1.08 -10.49 1.83
CA GLU A 104 -2.24 -11.33 1.52
C GLU A 104 -3.29 -11.31 2.63
N ALA A 105 -2.87 -11.33 3.90
CA ALA A 105 -3.78 -11.23 5.03
C ALA A 105 -4.52 -9.88 5.05
N ALA A 106 -3.84 -8.78 4.74
CA ALA A 106 -4.45 -7.46 4.64
C ALA A 106 -5.46 -7.38 3.49
N VAL A 107 -5.12 -7.92 2.33
CA VAL A 107 -6.03 -7.99 1.16
C VAL A 107 -7.29 -8.79 1.51
N ARG A 108 -7.15 -9.95 2.10
CA ARG A 108 -8.30 -10.78 2.53
C ARG A 108 -9.17 -10.07 3.55
N PHE A 109 -8.56 -9.34 4.49
CA PHE A 109 -9.29 -8.60 5.51
C PHE A 109 -10.11 -7.45 4.93
N PHE A 110 -9.50 -6.61 4.10
CA PHE A 110 -10.15 -5.41 3.58
C PHE A 110 -11.08 -5.68 2.40
N LEU A 111 -10.79 -6.64 1.57
CA LEU A 111 -11.48 -6.85 0.30
C LEU A 111 -12.34 -8.10 0.25
N ARG A 112 -12.09 -9.08 1.11
CA ARG A 112 -12.79 -10.38 1.16
C ARG A 112 -13.05 -11.05 -0.19
N SER A 113 -12.44 -10.56 -1.25
CA SER A 113 -12.54 -11.07 -2.59
C SER A 113 -11.34 -11.93 -2.94
N GLU A 114 -11.60 -13.08 -3.55
CA GLU A 114 -10.56 -14.00 -3.96
C GLU A 114 -9.66 -13.39 -5.05
N GLY A 115 -8.36 -13.40 -4.82
CA GLY A 115 -7.24 -13.44 -5.76
C GLY A 115 -7.14 -12.45 -6.93
N ALA A 116 -8.23 -12.10 -7.58
CA ALA A 116 -8.19 -11.26 -8.78
C ALA A 116 -7.95 -9.76 -8.51
N ALA A 117 -8.15 -9.32 -7.27
CA ALA A 117 -7.95 -7.92 -6.88
C ALA A 117 -6.47 -7.59 -6.63
N GLN A 118 -5.62 -8.58 -6.44
CA GLN A 118 -4.22 -8.39 -6.04
C GLN A 118 -3.37 -7.74 -7.13
N GLU A 119 -3.53 -8.17 -8.37
CA GLU A 119 -2.83 -7.57 -9.51
C GLU A 119 -3.33 -6.14 -9.79
N THR A 120 -4.55 -5.86 -9.41
CA THR A 120 -5.24 -4.61 -9.68
C THR A 120 -4.67 -3.44 -8.89
N PHE A 121 -4.31 -3.65 -7.61
CA PHE A 121 -3.80 -2.57 -6.75
C PHE A 121 -2.43 -2.02 -7.16
N LEU A 122 -1.59 -2.84 -7.75
CA LEU A 122 -0.30 -2.41 -8.28
C LEU A 122 -0.35 -2.05 -9.76
N ALA A 123 -1.15 -2.77 -10.53
CA ALA A 123 -1.20 -2.63 -11.97
C ALA A 123 -2.09 -1.46 -12.44
N ARG A 124 -3.12 -1.09 -11.69
CA ARG A 124 -4.10 -0.06 -12.07
C ARG A 124 -3.88 1.30 -11.41
N GLY A 125 -2.73 1.60 -10.89
CA GLY A 125 -2.36 2.98 -10.53
C GLY A 125 -2.33 3.84 -11.80
N ARG A 126 -3.47 4.10 -12.36
CA ARG A 126 -3.65 5.10 -13.40
C ARG A 126 -3.92 6.45 -12.77
#